data_d9cd073fe106c47c97c3f81204c8623a
#
_entry.id   d9cd073fe106c47c97c3f81204c8623a
#
_cell.length_a   1.000
_cell.length_b   1.000
_cell.length_c   1.000
_cell.angle_alpha   90.00
_cell.angle_beta   90.00
_cell.angle_gamma   90.00
#
_symmetry.space_group_name_H-M   'P 1'
#
loop_
_entity.id
_entity.type
_entity.pdbx_description
1 polymer ?
#
loop_
_entity_poly.entity_id
_entity_poly.type
_entity_poly.pdbx_seq_one_letter_code
_entity_poly.pdbx_strand_id
1 'polypeptide(L)' 'MKYLVKTNVDSSFIQAAIYNAYQRDLIVTMNTGKKYVYKNVPEHIAVGLAAAESAGTFFNQRIKNMFPFEKTGN' A
#
# COMPACT_ATOMS: atom_id res chain seq x y z
N MET A 1 5.29 -15.59 0.08
CA MET A 1 5.50 -15.13 1.46
C MET A 1 4.83 -13.79 1.66
N LYS A 2 4.30 -13.60 2.83
CA LYS A 2 3.55 -12.39 3.11
C LYS A 2 4.44 -11.40 3.84
N TYR A 3 4.52 -10.20 3.34
CA TYR A 3 5.27 -9.14 3.99
C TYR A 3 4.31 -8.21 4.69
N LEU A 4 4.58 -7.96 5.94
CA LEU A 4 3.86 -6.93 6.65
C LEU A 4 4.67 -5.65 6.53
N VAL A 5 4.20 -4.77 5.69
CA VAL A 5 4.82 -3.48 5.50
C VAL A 5 4.09 -2.52 6.41
N LYS A 6 4.67 -2.24 7.55
CA LYS A 6 4.11 -1.23 8.43
C LYS A 6 4.70 0.10 8.07
N THR A 7 3.88 0.93 7.54
CA THR A 7 4.28 2.30 7.32
C THR A 7 3.98 3.05 8.60
N ASN A 8 4.98 3.18 9.35
CA ASN A 8 4.93 3.98 10.55
C ASN A 8 5.04 5.42 10.21
N VAL A 9 4.22 5.89 9.34
CA VAL A 9 4.50 7.16 8.80
C VAL A 9 3.53 8.16 9.21
N ASP A 10 4.02 9.31 9.17
CA ASP A 10 3.25 10.51 9.25
C ASP A 10 2.44 10.70 8.01
N SER A 11 1.74 9.66 7.61
CA SER A 11 0.82 9.81 6.51
C SER A 11 -0.50 10.28 7.07
N SER A 12 -1.05 11.30 6.48
CA SER A 12 -2.32 11.81 6.91
C SER A 12 -3.47 10.91 6.49
N PHE A 13 -3.22 9.92 5.62
CA PHE A 13 -4.32 9.11 5.13
C PHE A 13 -4.05 7.60 5.10
N ILE A 14 -2.81 7.16 5.17
CA ILE A 14 -2.50 5.72 5.17
C ILE A 14 -2.23 5.26 6.58
N GLN A 15 -2.98 4.26 7.03
CA GLN A 15 -2.78 3.69 8.35
C GLN A 15 -1.81 2.52 8.31
N ALA A 16 -1.94 1.64 7.32
CA ALA A 16 -1.11 0.44 7.24
C ALA A 16 -1.12 -0.10 5.82
N ALA A 17 -0.14 -0.93 5.52
CA ALA A 17 -0.09 -1.62 4.24
C ALA A 17 0.46 -3.02 4.46
N ILE A 18 -0.09 -3.99 3.76
CA ILE A 18 0.33 -5.38 3.80
C ILE A 18 0.57 -5.83 2.36
N TYR A 19 1.71 -6.44 2.09
CA TYR A 19 2.03 -6.91 0.76
C TYR A 19 2.04 -8.43 0.73
N ASN A 20 1.32 -9.02 -0.22
CA ASN A 20 1.34 -10.44 -0.47
C ASN A 20 2.19 -10.70 -1.71
N ALA A 21 3.41 -11.18 -1.50
CA ALA A 21 4.37 -11.38 -2.58
C ALA A 21 3.96 -12.49 -3.54
N TYR A 22 3.22 -13.46 -3.07
CA TYR A 22 2.78 -14.56 -3.93
C TYR A 22 1.80 -14.09 -4.98
N GLN A 23 0.86 -13.25 -4.58
CA GLN A 23 -0.18 -12.78 -5.47
C GLN A 23 0.10 -11.39 -6.01
N ARG A 24 1.12 -10.74 -5.48
CA ARG A 24 1.47 -9.36 -5.81
C ARG A 24 0.34 -8.40 -5.50
N ASP A 25 -0.33 -8.67 -4.40
CA ASP A 25 -1.40 -7.80 -3.91
C ASP A 25 -0.85 -6.90 -2.81
N LEU A 26 -1.12 -5.62 -2.95
CA LEU A 26 -0.78 -4.66 -1.89
C LEU A 26 -2.08 -4.17 -1.28
N ILE A 27 -2.30 -4.49 -0.02
CA ILE A 27 -3.51 -4.11 0.69
C ILE A 27 -3.19 -2.87 1.52
N VAL A 28 -3.86 -1.78 1.20
CA VAL A 28 -3.62 -0.50 1.87
C VAL A 28 -4.84 -0.16 2.70
N THR A 29 -4.63 0.07 3.99
CA THR A 29 -5.69 0.50 4.89
C THR A 29 -5.56 2.00 5.12
N MET A 30 -6.62 2.71 4.84
CA MET A 30 -6.65 4.15 5.04
C MET A 30 -7.01 4.48 6.48
N ASN A 31 -6.73 5.71 6.89
CA ASN A 31 -7.07 6.17 8.23
C ASN A 31 -8.57 6.15 8.50
N THR A 32 -9.37 6.17 7.45
CA THR A 32 -10.82 6.09 7.56
C THR A 32 -11.32 4.67 7.79
N GLY A 33 -10.43 3.68 7.72
CA GLY A 33 -10.79 2.28 7.83
C GLY A 33 -11.06 1.60 6.50
N LYS A 34 -11.08 2.35 5.41
CA LYS A 34 -11.27 1.77 4.08
C LYS A 34 -10.04 1.02 3.65
N LYS A 35 -10.25 -0.08 2.94
CA LYS A 35 -9.16 -0.91 2.45
C LYS A 35 -9.23 -1.02 0.94
N TYR A 36 -8.07 -0.92 0.31
CA TYR A 36 -7.93 -1.08 -1.13
C TYR A 36 -6.89 -2.15 -1.39
N VAL A 37 -7.18 -3.03 -2.34
CA VAL A 37 -6.25 -4.08 -2.77
C VAL A 37 -5.74 -3.70 -4.14
N TYR A 38 -4.45 -3.36 -4.24
CA TYR A 38 -3.82 -3.02 -5.51
C TYR A 38 -3.20 -4.28 -6.08
N LYS A 39 -3.52 -4.56 -7.34
CA LYS A 39 -3.12 -5.81 -8.00
C LYS A 39 -1.88 -5.62 -8.84
N ASN A 40 -1.13 -6.70 -8.99
CA ASN A 40 0.06 -6.74 -9.85
C ASN A 40 1.12 -5.73 -9.41
N VAL A 41 1.28 -5.55 -8.12
CA VAL A 41 2.26 -4.61 -7.58
C VAL A 41 3.59 -5.35 -7.43
N PRO A 42 4.67 -4.87 -8.08
CA PRO A 42 5.98 -5.50 -7.89
C PRO A 42 6.48 -5.32 -6.47
N GLU A 43 7.29 -6.25 -6.03
CA GLU A 43 7.80 -6.22 -4.67
C GLU A 43 8.57 -4.93 -4.38
N HIS A 44 9.35 -4.43 -5.34
CA HIS A 44 10.15 -3.23 -5.09
C HIS A 44 9.28 -2.01 -4.81
N ILE A 45 8.06 -1.98 -5.31
CA ILE A 45 7.14 -0.89 -5.01
C ILE A 45 6.66 -1.00 -3.56
N ALA A 46 6.36 -2.20 -3.10
CA ALA A 46 5.95 -2.40 -1.71
C ALA A 46 7.09 -2.04 -0.75
N VAL A 47 8.31 -2.47 -1.09
CA VAL A 47 9.50 -2.15 -0.29
C VAL A 47 9.73 -0.64 -0.28
N GLY A 48 9.57 -0.01 -1.43
CA GLY A 48 9.72 1.44 -1.53
C GLY A 48 8.74 2.20 -0.66
N LEU A 49 7.50 1.72 -0.61
CA LEU A 49 6.49 2.33 0.26
C LEU A 49 6.91 2.26 1.73
N ALA A 50 7.43 1.10 2.15
CA ALA A 50 7.87 0.92 3.53
C ALA A 50 9.06 1.81 3.87
N ALA A 51 9.92 2.06 2.90
CA ALA A 51 11.14 2.83 3.13
C ALA A 51 10.98 4.32 2.87
N ALA A 52 9.85 4.74 2.32
CA ALA A 52 9.66 6.12 1.94
C ALA A 52 9.60 7.04 3.16
N GLU A 53 10.18 8.21 3.01
CA GLU A 53 10.07 9.23 4.04
C GLU A 53 8.63 9.66 4.24
N SER A 54 7.90 9.74 3.13
CA SER A 54 6.49 10.07 3.18
C SER A 54 5.75 8.99 2.40
N ALA A 55 5.10 8.10 3.13
CA ALA A 55 4.34 7.03 2.51
C ALA A 55 3.18 7.58 1.69
N GLY A 56 2.59 8.67 2.17
CA GLY A 56 1.48 9.29 1.44
C GLY A 56 1.91 9.80 0.08
N THR A 57 3.04 10.50 0.02
CA THR A 57 3.56 10.99 -1.24
C THR A 57 3.94 9.84 -2.17
N PHE A 58 4.64 8.84 -1.62
CA PHE A 58 5.03 7.68 -2.41
C PHE A 58 3.79 6.98 -2.98
N PHE A 59 2.79 6.78 -2.16
CA PHE A 59 1.56 6.14 -2.59
C PHE A 59 0.90 6.91 -3.74
N ASN A 60 0.78 8.22 -3.58
CA ASN A 60 0.13 9.05 -4.60
C ASN A 60 0.90 9.02 -5.92
N GLN A 61 2.22 9.02 -5.86
CA GLN A 61 3.04 9.12 -7.07
C GLN A 61 3.30 7.78 -7.73
N ARG A 62 3.37 6.70 -6.95
CA ARG A 62 3.85 5.42 -7.45
C ARG A 62 2.80 4.32 -7.46
N ILE A 63 1.70 4.48 -6.75
CA ILE A 63 0.75 3.39 -6.57
C ILE A 63 -0.65 3.78 -7.02
N LYS A 64 -1.13 4.92 -6.59
CA LYS A 64 -2.55 5.25 -6.68
C LYS A 64 -3.14 5.15 -8.08
N ASN A 65 -2.45 5.66 -9.08
CA ASN A 65 -2.94 5.62 -10.45
C ASN A 65 -2.10 4.73 -11.35
N MET A 66 -1.27 3.87 -10.75
CA MET A 66 -0.33 3.06 -11.51
C MET A 66 -0.75 1.59 -11.59
N PHE A 67 -1.61 1.15 -10.71
CA PHE A 67 -2.00 -0.25 -10.64
C PHE A 67 -3.51 -0.35 -10.49
N PRO A 68 -4.12 -1.42 -11.04
CA PRO A 68 -5.54 -1.65 -10.80
C PRO A 68 -5.81 -1.97 -9.34
N PHE A 69 -6.97 -1.63 -8.88
CA PHE A 69 -7.30 -1.87 -7.49
C PHE A 69 -8.76 -2.21 -7.32
N GLU A 70 -9.05 -2.86 -6.20
CA GLU A 70 -10.42 -3.14 -5.76
C GLU A 70 -10.59 -2.56 -4.37
N LYS A 71 -11.71 -1.90 -4.16
CA LYS A 71 -12.04 -1.43 -2.83
C LYS A 71 -12.68 -2.58 -2.07
N THR A 72 -12.16 -2.86 -0.87
CA THR A 72 -12.69 -3.93 -0.04
C THR A 72 -12.92 -3.38 1.36
N GLY A 73 -13.81 -4.00 2.09
CA GLY A 73 -14.21 -3.49 3.37
C GLY A 73 -15.18 -2.34 3.21
N ASN A 74 -15.10 -1.40 4.07
CA ASN A 74 -16.03 -0.27 4.03
C ASN A 74 -15.63 0.80 3.07
#